data_f71bba79713a0812b0f526be3f367092
#
_entry.id   f71bba79713a0812b0f526be3f367092
#
_cell.length_a   1.000
_cell.length_b   1.000
_cell.length_c   1.000
_cell.angle_alpha   90.00
_cell.angle_beta   90.00
_cell.angle_gamma   90.00
#
_symmetry.space_group_name_H-M   'P 1'
#
loop_
_entity.id
_entity.type
_entity.pdbx_description
1 polymer ?
#
loop_
_entity_poly.entity_id
_entity_poly.type
_entity_poly.pdbx_seq_one_letter_code
_entity_poly.pdbx_strand_id
1 'polypeptide(L)'
;MITKIRLQNWKSFKDSTIYIDSLGILIGTNASGKSNVLDAFAFLRAVGEGKSLLDAIQTVRGGEDWIIRRGEDFFCIEIEIEIEGSYYLLDLRVIKRNSVFSFGPCEIHRLGIEGDDVVPGKFIDTARNITWKMYDVPIFLDFLAKIYATFRNIIILDPVPAKMRDYCKISKELKSDGSNVAGVLCALAPEEKKKVEALVSSYVRPLSERDINKVISEPVGLINLIKSDAMLYCYEDWNPEQPVDARGMSDGTLRFIAIVVALLTVAPHSLLLIEEVDNGLHPSRAKELVDMLKDLSRQRQVDVLCTTHNPVLLDELGNKMIPFVSYVTRDENGDSHVNLLEEKENLTKLMASGTIGRMMVNDKINEKGIGD
;
A
#
# COMPACT_ATOMS: atom_id res chain seq x y z
N MET A 1 -10.37 9.23 -4.10
CA MET A 1 -9.15 8.39 -4.21
C MET A 1 -7.93 9.29 -4.05
N ILE A 2 -6.81 8.80 -3.51
CA ILE A 2 -5.55 9.56 -3.45
C ILE A 2 -4.88 9.44 -4.81
N THR A 3 -4.53 10.58 -5.45
CA THR A 3 -3.88 10.60 -6.77
C THR A 3 -2.40 10.97 -6.68
N LYS A 4 -2.03 11.72 -5.62
CA LYS A 4 -0.67 12.18 -5.44
C LYS A 4 -0.39 12.46 -3.97
N ILE A 5 0.84 12.21 -3.54
CA ILE A 5 1.35 12.59 -2.22
C ILE A 5 2.72 13.25 -2.39
N ARG A 6 2.96 14.38 -1.71
CA ARG A 6 4.25 15.03 -1.60
C ARG A 6 4.72 14.99 -0.17
N LEU A 7 5.93 14.54 0.05
CA LEU A 7 6.57 14.38 1.34
C LEU A 7 7.65 15.44 1.53
N GLN A 8 7.47 16.33 2.51
CA GLN A 8 8.45 17.35 2.88
C GLN A 8 8.97 17.10 4.30
N ASN A 9 10.28 17.03 4.46
CA ASN A 9 10.96 16.74 5.72
C ASN A 9 10.47 15.46 6.42
N TRP A 10 10.01 14.50 5.61
CA TRP A 10 9.51 13.21 6.06
C TRP A 10 10.62 12.17 6.09
N LYS A 11 11.06 11.74 7.28
CA LYS A 11 12.08 10.71 7.45
C LYS A 11 13.36 10.99 6.64
N SER A 12 13.60 10.25 5.55
CA SER A 12 14.73 10.48 4.64
C SER A 12 14.39 11.42 3.47
N PHE A 13 13.15 11.83 3.31
CA PHE A 13 12.74 12.72 2.22
C PHE A 13 12.82 14.18 2.62
N LYS A 14 13.62 14.96 1.89
CA LYS A 14 13.62 16.41 1.99
C LYS A 14 12.39 16.99 1.29
N ASP A 15 12.16 16.57 0.06
CA ASP A 15 11.02 16.93 -0.77
C ASP A 15 10.92 15.91 -1.92
N SER A 16 9.80 15.19 -1.98
CA SER A 16 9.58 14.18 -3.04
C SER A 16 8.09 13.98 -3.28
N THR A 17 7.73 13.78 -4.53
CA THR A 17 6.35 13.54 -4.96
C THR A 17 6.20 12.09 -5.44
N ILE A 18 5.10 11.47 -5.07
CA ILE A 18 4.70 10.12 -5.48
C ILE A 18 3.32 10.24 -6.12
N TYR A 19 3.19 9.72 -7.33
CA TYR A 19 1.92 9.60 -8.03
C TYR A 19 1.31 8.24 -7.78
N ILE A 20 0.00 8.21 -7.60
CA ILE A 20 -0.77 6.99 -7.36
C ILE A 20 -1.68 6.77 -8.56
N ASP A 21 -1.63 5.57 -9.10
CA ASP A 21 -2.46 5.11 -10.20
C ASP A 21 -3.02 3.73 -9.89
N SER A 22 -3.82 3.18 -10.78
CA SER A 22 -4.44 1.85 -10.63
C SER A 22 -3.43 0.73 -10.31
N LEU A 23 -2.19 0.84 -10.82
CA LEU A 23 -1.06 -0.02 -10.42
C LEU A 23 0.24 0.78 -10.52
N GLY A 24 0.74 1.25 -9.38
CA GLY A 24 2.05 1.89 -9.23
C GLY A 24 3.10 0.94 -8.65
N ILE A 25 4.34 1.08 -9.09
CA ILE A 25 5.45 0.25 -8.63
C ILE A 25 6.63 1.11 -8.20
N LEU A 26 7.04 0.96 -6.94
CA LEU A 26 8.24 1.59 -6.41
C LEU A 26 9.41 0.64 -6.46
N ILE A 27 10.42 0.99 -7.23
CA ILE A 27 11.68 0.24 -7.33
C ILE A 27 12.82 1.01 -6.65
N GLY A 28 13.88 0.32 -6.31
CA GLY A 28 15.08 0.93 -5.72
C GLY A 28 15.87 -0.06 -4.89
N THR A 29 17.09 0.30 -4.59
CA THR A 29 17.99 -0.52 -3.74
C THR A 29 17.47 -0.61 -2.30
N ASN A 30 17.99 -1.54 -1.51
CA ASN A 30 17.70 -1.59 -0.09
C ASN A 30 18.14 -0.30 0.59
N ALA A 31 17.35 0.14 1.59
CA ALA A 31 17.56 1.40 2.31
C ALA A 31 17.44 2.68 1.45
N SER A 32 16.96 2.64 0.22
CA SER A 32 16.70 3.85 -0.59
C SER A 32 15.58 4.75 -0.06
N GLY A 33 14.63 4.19 0.71
CA GLY A 33 13.50 4.94 1.27
C GLY A 33 12.12 4.42 0.85
N LYS A 34 12.01 3.33 0.08
CA LYS A 34 10.71 2.75 -0.33
C LYS A 34 9.76 2.53 0.84
N SER A 35 10.25 1.91 1.91
CA SER A 35 9.45 1.68 3.11
C SER A 35 9.07 2.98 3.84
N ASN A 36 9.86 4.06 3.71
CA ASN A 36 9.50 5.36 4.27
C ASN A 36 8.32 6.01 3.53
N VAL A 37 8.11 5.69 2.25
CA VAL A 37 6.89 6.07 1.51
C VAL A 37 5.68 5.35 2.11
N LEU A 38 5.77 4.02 2.33
CA LEU A 38 4.67 3.25 2.92
C LEU A 38 4.32 3.73 4.33
N ASP A 39 5.32 4.15 5.10
CA ASP A 39 5.11 4.73 6.45
C ASP A 39 4.28 6.03 6.42
N ALA A 40 4.38 6.84 5.36
CA ALA A 40 3.54 8.03 5.21
C ALA A 40 2.07 7.67 5.07
N PHE A 41 1.78 6.63 4.32
CA PHE A 41 0.41 6.11 4.20
C PHE A 41 -0.07 5.45 5.50
N ALA A 42 0.81 4.80 6.26
CA ALA A 42 0.47 4.26 7.58
C ALA A 42 0.05 5.38 8.55
N PHE A 43 0.78 6.49 8.53
CA PHE A 43 0.44 7.68 9.29
C PHE A 43 -0.93 8.26 8.86
N LEU A 44 -1.17 8.43 7.55
CA LEU A 44 -2.45 8.92 7.03
C LEU A 44 -3.62 8.00 7.42
N ARG A 45 -3.42 6.69 7.32
CA ARG A 45 -4.44 5.71 7.76
C ARG A 45 -4.77 5.90 9.26
N ALA A 46 -3.76 6.02 10.10
CA ALA A 46 -3.95 6.22 11.53
C ALA A 46 -4.71 7.52 11.84
N VAL A 47 -4.42 8.61 11.10
CA VAL A 47 -5.19 9.86 11.14
C VAL A 47 -6.64 9.60 10.71
N GLY A 48 -6.86 8.87 9.63
CA GLY A 48 -8.20 8.48 9.14
C GLY A 48 -9.00 7.62 10.11
N GLU A 49 -8.32 6.81 10.92
CA GLU A 49 -8.91 6.02 12.01
C GLU A 49 -9.27 6.87 13.24
N GLY A 50 -8.93 8.17 13.24
CA GLY A 50 -9.19 9.08 14.34
C GLY A 50 -8.25 8.90 15.53
N LYS A 51 -7.08 8.29 15.33
CA LYS A 51 -6.05 8.18 16.38
C LYS A 51 -5.51 9.56 16.77
N SER A 52 -5.04 9.69 17.99
CA SER A 52 -4.30 10.90 18.40
C SER A 52 -3.04 11.06 17.54
N LEU A 53 -2.51 12.29 17.45
CA LEU A 53 -1.29 12.55 16.68
C LEU A 53 -0.13 11.66 17.14
N LEU A 54 0.05 11.49 18.46
CA LEU A 54 1.08 10.63 19.02
C LEU A 54 0.87 9.16 18.64
N ASP A 55 -0.36 8.65 18.75
CA ASP A 55 -0.66 7.29 18.34
C ASP A 55 -0.45 7.09 16.84
N ALA A 56 -0.79 8.08 16.02
CA ALA A 56 -0.51 8.03 14.58
C ALA A 56 1.00 8.01 14.29
N ILE A 57 1.80 8.81 14.98
CA ILE A 57 3.25 8.81 14.90
C ILE A 57 3.83 7.43 15.32
N GLN A 58 3.29 6.81 16.35
CA GLN A 58 3.73 5.48 16.81
C GLN A 58 3.43 4.33 15.83
N THR A 59 2.53 4.53 14.85
CA THR A 59 2.31 3.53 13.79
C THR A 59 3.45 3.51 12.77
N VAL A 60 4.28 4.55 12.74
CA VAL A 60 5.40 4.71 11.80
C VAL A 60 6.65 4.05 12.38
N ARG A 61 7.40 3.34 11.56
CA ARG A 61 8.68 2.73 11.97
C ARG A 61 9.65 3.80 12.50
N GLY A 62 10.14 3.60 13.72
CA GLY A 62 11.03 4.53 14.43
C GLY A 62 10.30 5.67 15.16
N GLY A 63 8.97 5.79 15.02
CA GLY A 63 8.13 6.69 15.81
C GLY A 63 8.64 8.13 15.87
N GLU A 64 8.56 8.74 17.05
CA GLU A 64 8.87 10.15 17.29
C GLU A 64 10.31 10.56 16.98
N ASP A 65 11.27 9.60 17.04
CA ASP A 65 12.69 9.88 16.85
C ASP A 65 13.07 10.01 15.37
N TRP A 66 12.26 9.39 14.48
CA TRP A 66 12.63 9.24 13.08
C TRP A 66 11.59 9.74 12.07
N ILE A 67 10.43 10.23 12.53
CA ILE A 67 9.36 10.68 11.63
C ILE A 67 9.73 11.99 10.92
N ILE A 68 10.42 12.90 11.60
CA ILE A 68 10.92 14.17 11.02
C ILE A 68 12.34 13.95 10.48
N ARG A 69 12.63 14.53 9.30
CA ARG A 69 13.99 14.55 8.74
C ARG A 69 14.96 15.19 9.74
N ARG A 70 16.16 14.60 9.83
CA ARG A 70 17.19 15.10 10.76
C ARG A 70 17.53 16.55 10.49
N GLY A 71 17.56 17.36 11.56
CA GLY A 71 17.86 18.79 11.50
C GLY A 71 16.65 19.68 11.29
N GLU A 72 15.47 19.09 11.12
CA GLU A 72 14.21 19.81 10.92
C GLU A 72 13.30 19.69 12.15
N ASP A 73 12.36 20.62 12.27
CA ASP A 73 11.40 20.69 13.38
C ASP A 73 9.95 20.45 12.92
N PHE A 74 9.74 20.16 11.64
CA PHE A 74 8.42 19.86 11.07
C PHE A 74 8.53 18.87 9.92
N PHE A 75 7.43 18.23 9.61
CA PHE A 75 7.19 17.61 8.31
C PHE A 75 5.85 18.07 7.74
N CYS A 76 5.71 17.96 6.43
CA CYS A 76 4.45 18.18 5.74
C CYS A 76 4.16 17.04 4.76
N ILE A 77 2.91 16.61 4.71
CA ILE A 77 2.38 15.68 3.72
C ILE A 77 1.29 16.44 2.96
N GLU A 78 1.56 16.79 1.70
CA GLU A 78 0.54 17.31 0.79
C GLU A 78 -0.11 16.14 0.08
N ILE A 79 -1.44 16.07 0.08
CA ILE A 79 -2.20 14.96 -0.49
C ILE A 79 -3.19 15.52 -1.51
N GLU A 80 -3.12 15.03 -2.74
CA GLU A 80 -4.14 15.28 -3.75
C GLU A 80 -5.17 14.15 -3.72
N ILE A 81 -6.43 14.52 -3.56
CA ILE A 81 -7.54 13.58 -3.39
C ILE A 81 -8.62 13.91 -4.39
N GLU A 82 -9.09 12.90 -5.12
CA GLU A 82 -10.32 12.96 -5.92
C GLU A 82 -11.52 12.56 -5.06
N ILE A 83 -12.50 13.45 -4.98
CA ILE A 83 -13.78 13.22 -4.30
C ILE A 83 -14.90 13.65 -5.27
N GLU A 84 -15.75 12.69 -5.67
CA GLU A 84 -16.91 12.92 -6.55
C GLU A 84 -16.56 13.69 -7.84
N GLY A 85 -15.42 13.33 -8.47
CA GLY A 85 -14.95 13.93 -9.72
C GLY A 85 -14.34 15.33 -9.57
N SER A 86 -14.11 15.79 -8.35
CA SER A 86 -13.39 17.02 -8.04
C SER A 86 -12.07 16.70 -7.32
N TYR A 87 -11.02 17.47 -7.63
CA TYR A 87 -9.70 17.29 -7.04
C TYR A 87 -9.47 18.31 -5.94
N TYR A 88 -8.89 17.87 -4.83
CA TYR A 88 -8.58 18.67 -3.66
C TYR A 88 -7.15 18.42 -3.23
N LEU A 89 -6.44 19.47 -2.89
CA LEU A 89 -5.11 19.43 -2.28
C LEU A 89 -5.24 19.72 -0.78
N LEU A 90 -4.81 18.77 0.02
CA LEU A 90 -4.76 18.88 1.48
C LEU A 90 -3.31 18.99 1.92
N ASP A 91 -2.98 20.03 2.67
CA ASP A 91 -1.68 20.22 3.34
C ASP A 91 -1.78 19.79 4.80
N LEU A 92 -1.13 18.68 5.15
CA LEU A 92 -1.08 18.15 6.51
C LEU A 92 0.31 18.38 7.11
N ARG A 93 0.42 19.44 7.90
CA ARG A 93 1.68 19.82 8.55
C ARG A 93 1.71 19.40 10.02
N VAL A 94 2.84 18.84 10.45
CA VAL A 94 3.12 18.51 11.86
C VAL A 94 4.40 19.18 12.29
N ILE A 95 4.37 19.84 13.45
CA ILE A 95 5.48 20.62 14.00
C ILE A 95 5.90 20.00 15.34
N LYS A 96 7.21 19.91 15.59
CA LYS A 96 7.78 19.47 16.86
C LYS A 96 8.41 20.70 17.56
N ARG A 97 7.88 21.05 18.74
CA ARG A 97 8.45 22.11 19.59
C ARG A 97 8.65 21.58 21.00
N ASN A 98 9.87 21.74 21.54
CA ASN A 98 10.19 21.26 22.89
C ASN A 98 9.73 19.82 23.15
N SER A 99 10.01 18.92 22.19
CA SER A 99 9.60 17.50 22.21
C SER A 99 8.08 17.25 22.16
N VAL A 100 7.27 18.26 21.91
CA VAL A 100 5.82 18.14 21.74
C VAL A 100 5.46 18.24 20.27
N PHE A 101 4.71 17.26 19.77
CA PHE A 101 4.16 17.27 18.41
C PHE A 101 2.78 17.93 18.40
N SER A 102 2.53 18.79 17.42
CA SER A 102 1.24 19.42 17.18
C SER A 102 0.97 19.54 15.68
N PHE A 103 -0.31 19.52 15.30
CA PHE A 103 -0.66 19.92 13.94
C PHE A 103 -0.39 21.42 13.75
N GLY A 104 0.24 21.75 12.62
CA GLY A 104 0.35 23.11 12.13
C GLY A 104 -0.94 23.57 11.44
N PRO A 105 -0.92 24.77 10.82
CA PRO A 105 -2.00 25.19 9.93
C PRO A 105 -2.15 24.15 8.80
N CYS A 106 -3.38 23.73 8.54
CA CYS A 106 -3.72 22.89 7.42
C CYS A 106 -4.68 23.63 6.51
N GLU A 107 -4.44 23.52 5.21
CA GLU A 107 -5.23 24.17 4.18
C GLU A 107 -5.77 23.10 3.22
N ILE A 108 -6.98 23.34 2.70
CA ILE A 108 -7.57 22.51 1.67
C ILE A 108 -7.92 23.40 0.50
N HIS A 109 -7.37 23.07 -0.67
CA HIS A 109 -7.60 23.81 -1.90
C HIS A 109 -8.36 22.91 -2.88
N ARG A 110 -9.39 23.46 -3.54
CA ARG A 110 -10.03 22.80 -4.67
C ARG A 110 -9.26 23.14 -5.93
N LEU A 111 -8.85 22.12 -6.69
CA LEU A 111 -8.08 22.28 -7.91
C LEU A 111 -9.00 22.46 -9.14
N GLY A 112 -8.58 23.26 -10.13
CA GLY A 112 -9.25 23.32 -11.44
C GLY A 112 -10.35 24.37 -11.58
N ILE A 113 -10.52 25.29 -10.62
CA ILE A 113 -11.38 26.49 -10.76
C ILE A 113 -10.47 27.71 -10.83
N GLU A 114 -10.68 28.62 -11.83
CA GLU A 114 -9.98 29.90 -11.87
C GLU A 114 -10.35 30.73 -10.64
N GLY A 115 -9.37 30.91 -9.77
CA GLY A 115 -9.51 31.50 -8.44
C GLY A 115 -9.45 30.37 -7.40
N ASP A 116 -8.30 30.30 -6.69
CA ASP A 116 -8.10 29.32 -5.60
C ASP A 116 -9.22 29.46 -4.56
N ASP A 117 -10.28 28.70 -4.71
CA ASP A 117 -11.29 28.54 -3.66
C ASP A 117 -10.64 27.72 -2.53
N VAL A 118 -9.96 28.44 -1.65
CA VAL A 118 -9.50 27.89 -0.37
C VAL A 118 -10.76 27.49 0.39
N VAL A 119 -10.92 26.19 0.63
CA VAL A 119 -11.94 25.72 1.57
C VAL A 119 -11.42 26.11 2.96
N PRO A 120 -11.99 27.15 3.60
CA PRO A 120 -11.43 27.67 4.84
C PRO A 120 -11.53 26.62 5.93
N GLY A 121 -10.41 26.15 6.45
CA GLY A 121 -10.34 25.22 7.56
C GLY A 121 -9.00 25.34 8.29
N LYS A 122 -9.02 25.22 9.61
CA LYS A 122 -7.82 25.04 10.43
C LYS A 122 -7.96 23.76 11.22
N PHE A 123 -6.93 22.92 11.15
CA PHE A 123 -6.76 21.86 12.14
C PHE A 123 -6.48 22.51 13.50
N ILE A 124 -7.26 22.21 14.48
CA ILE A 124 -7.01 22.59 15.86
C ILE A 124 -6.78 21.30 16.63
N ASP A 125 -5.56 21.10 17.08
CA ASP A 125 -5.24 20.09 18.08
C ASP A 125 -5.76 20.59 19.43
N THR A 126 -6.89 20.08 19.86
CA THR A 126 -7.23 20.08 21.27
C THR A 126 -6.74 18.75 21.82
N ALA A 127 -5.85 18.74 22.78
CA ALA A 127 -5.05 17.64 23.36
C ALA A 127 -5.67 16.22 23.43
N ARG A 128 -6.81 15.95 22.85
CA ARG A 128 -7.51 14.65 22.79
C ARG A 128 -8.31 14.38 21.50
N ASN A 129 -8.55 15.39 20.64
CA ASN A 129 -9.29 15.19 19.38
C ASN A 129 -8.79 16.15 18.31
N ILE A 130 -8.55 15.63 17.10
CA ILE A 130 -8.36 16.44 15.90
C ILE A 130 -9.71 17.09 15.61
N THR A 131 -9.84 18.39 15.82
CA THR A 131 -11.06 19.14 15.50
C THR A 131 -10.76 20.19 14.45
N TRP A 132 -11.63 20.25 13.46
CA TRP A 132 -11.66 21.32 12.47
C TRP A 132 -12.59 22.44 12.95
N LYS A 133 -12.20 23.68 12.79
CA LYS A 133 -13.07 24.81 13.08
C LYS A 133 -13.45 25.49 11.76
N MET A 134 -14.73 25.52 11.43
CA MET A 134 -15.29 26.14 10.23
C MET A 134 -16.58 26.91 10.42
N TYR A 135 -16.88 27.77 9.46
CA TYR A 135 -17.99 28.71 9.51
C TYR A 135 -19.29 28.23 8.85
N ASP A 136 -19.33 27.05 8.18
CA ASP A 136 -20.55 26.49 7.57
C ASP A 136 -20.60 24.95 7.72
N VAL A 137 -21.35 24.51 8.71
CA VAL A 137 -21.10 23.26 9.41
C VAL A 137 -21.55 21.96 8.70
N PRO A 138 -22.69 21.81 8.02
CA PRO A 138 -23.11 20.47 7.55
C PRO A 138 -22.35 19.95 6.33
N ILE A 139 -22.12 20.78 5.31
CA ILE A 139 -21.47 20.39 4.05
C ILE A 139 -20.01 20.02 4.29
N PHE A 140 -19.38 20.74 5.18
CA PHE A 140 -17.98 20.52 5.51
C PHE A 140 -17.75 19.24 6.35
N LEU A 141 -18.64 18.91 7.27
CA LEU A 141 -18.54 17.67 8.03
C LEU A 141 -18.65 16.44 7.12
N ASP A 142 -19.54 16.48 6.12
CA ASP A 142 -19.65 15.43 5.11
C ASP A 142 -18.37 15.32 4.27
N PHE A 143 -17.81 16.45 3.84
CA PHE A 143 -16.55 16.49 3.11
C PHE A 143 -15.37 15.94 3.93
N LEU A 144 -15.25 16.34 5.19
CA LEU A 144 -14.25 15.77 6.10
C LEU A 144 -14.45 14.27 6.30
N ALA A 145 -15.67 13.82 6.48
CA ALA A 145 -15.98 12.41 6.61
C ALA A 145 -15.48 11.62 5.38
N LYS A 146 -15.59 12.18 4.16
CA LYS A 146 -15.05 11.59 2.93
C LYS A 146 -13.53 11.55 2.93
N ILE A 147 -12.84 12.60 3.40
CA ILE A 147 -11.37 12.59 3.56
C ILE A 147 -10.95 11.49 4.55
N TYR A 148 -11.57 11.45 5.73
CA TYR A 148 -11.26 10.42 6.72
C TYR A 148 -11.55 9.01 6.21
N ALA A 149 -12.64 8.83 5.45
CA ALA A 149 -12.95 7.56 4.80
C ALA A 149 -11.87 7.17 3.78
N THR A 150 -11.38 8.12 2.96
CA THR A 150 -10.30 7.90 2.01
C THR A 150 -9.02 7.43 2.74
N PHE A 151 -8.66 8.06 3.85
CA PHE A 151 -7.49 7.65 4.63
C PHE A 151 -7.68 6.28 5.31
N ARG A 152 -8.87 5.98 5.85
CA ARG A 152 -9.18 4.65 6.40
C ARG A 152 -9.11 3.53 5.37
N ASN A 153 -9.41 3.85 4.11
CA ASN A 153 -9.35 2.91 3.00
C ASN A 153 -7.93 2.69 2.44
N ILE A 154 -6.91 3.22 3.12
CA ILE A 154 -5.52 2.85 2.88
C ILE A 154 -5.25 1.52 3.59
N ILE A 155 -4.92 0.50 2.85
CA ILE A 155 -4.63 -0.85 3.37
C ILE A 155 -3.14 -1.13 3.14
N ILE A 156 -2.43 -1.48 4.19
CA ILE A 156 -1.01 -1.85 4.10
C ILE A 156 -0.92 -3.35 4.32
N LEU A 157 -0.30 -4.04 3.38
CA LEU A 157 -0.16 -5.49 3.39
C LEU A 157 1.32 -5.86 3.27
N ASP A 158 1.83 -6.50 4.30
CA ASP A 158 3.13 -7.17 4.36
C ASP A 158 2.93 -8.56 4.96
N PRO A 159 2.52 -9.56 4.15
CA PRO A 159 2.17 -10.86 4.66
C PRO A 159 3.34 -11.54 5.35
N VAL A 160 3.11 -12.05 6.55
CA VAL A 160 4.09 -12.82 7.34
C VAL A 160 3.65 -14.28 7.37
N PRO A 161 4.16 -15.16 6.49
CA PRO A 161 3.72 -16.55 6.36
C PRO A 161 3.73 -17.32 7.68
N ALA A 162 4.73 -17.09 8.52
CA ALA A 162 4.82 -17.72 9.83
C ALA A 162 3.60 -17.47 10.72
N LYS A 163 2.97 -16.29 10.62
CA LYS A 163 1.74 -15.94 11.36
C LYS A 163 0.47 -16.43 10.67
N MET A 164 0.53 -16.74 9.37
CA MET A 164 -0.60 -17.22 8.59
C MET A 164 -0.84 -18.71 8.73
N ARG A 165 0.12 -19.44 9.33
CA ARG A 165 0.06 -20.90 9.51
C ARG A 165 -0.80 -21.34 10.68
N ASP A 166 -1.25 -20.42 11.52
CA ASP A 166 -2.01 -20.73 12.72
C ASP A 166 -3.50 -20.44 12.53
N TYR A 167 -4.30 -20.91 13.49
CA TYR A 167 -5.71 -20.56 13.58
C TYR A 167 -5.87 -19.06 13.81
N CYS A 168 -6.84 -18.46 13.16
CA CYS A 168 -7.11 -17.03 13.31
C CYS A 168 -8.59 -16.76 13.63
N LYS A 169 -8.86 -15.65 14.28
CA LYS A 169 -10.24 -15.20 14.55
C LYS A 169 -10.95 -14.82 13.25
N ILE A 170 -12.25 -15.17 13.17
CA ILE A 170 -13.13 -14.70 12.10
C ILE A 170 -13.31 -13.20 12.27
N SER A 171 -12.97 -12.43 11.24
CA SER A 171 -12.98 -10.96 11.23
C SER A 171 -13.23 -10.44 9.83
N LYS A 172 -13.93 -9.32 9.72
CA LYS A 172 -14.18 -8.66 8.43
C LYS A 172 -12.97 -7.88 7.91
N GLU A 173 -12.10 -7.42 8.80
CA GLU A 173 -10.95 -6.59 8.45
C GLU A 173 -9.70 -7.43 8.32
N LEU A 174 -8.99 -7.28 7.22
CA LEU A 174 -7.70 -7.92 6.98
C LEU A 174 -6.60 -7.22 7.77
N LYS A 175 -5.81 -8.02 8.50
CA LYS A 175 -4.61 -7.52 9.18
C LYS A 175 -3.47 -7.32 8.19
N SER A 176 -2.62 -6.34 8.46
CA SER A 176 -1.48 -6.01 7.60
C SER A 176 -0.50 -7.16 7.40
N ASP A 177 -0.35 -8.04 8.39
CA ASP A 177 0.53 -9.21 8.32
C ASP A 177 -0.13 -10.45 7.68
N GLY A 178 -1.37 -10.34 7.19
CA GLY A 178 -2.11 -11.43 6.57
C GLY A 178 -2.53 -12.55 7.52
N SER A 179 -2.22 -12.46 8.83
CA SER A 179 -2.40 -13.55 9.80
C SER A 179 -3.85 -14.04 9.92
N ASN A 180 -4.83 -13.25 9.49
CA ASN A 180 -6.25 -13.58 9.58
C ASN A 180 -6.96 -13.79 8.23
N VAL A 181 -6.21 -14.08 7.18
CA VAL A 181 -6.79 -14.32 5.82
C VAL A 181 -7.90 -15.36 5.84
N ALA A 182 -7.71 -16.50 6.53
CA ALA A 182 -8.74 -17.51 6.67
C ALA A 182 -10.00 -16.97 7.38
N GLY A 183 -9.80 -16.13 8.39
CA GLY A 183 -10.89 -15.48 9.13
C GLY A 183 -11.69 -14.51 8.29
N VAL A 184 -11.02 -13.75 7.41
CA VAL A 184 -11.66 -12.82 6.46
C VAL A 184 -12.54 -13.58 5.47
N LEU A 185 -12.03 -14.65 4.88
CA LEU A 185 -12.81 -15.51 3.99
C LEU A 185 -14.02 -16.14 4.69
N CYS A 186 -13.85 -16.59 5.95
CA CYS A 186 -14.96 -17.16 6.73
C CYS A 186 -16.00 -16.12 7.19
N ALA A 187 -15.66 -14.82 7.20
CA ALA A 187 -16.59 -13.74 7.55
C ALA A 187 -17.52 -13.34 6.38
N LEU A 188 -17.22 -13.77 5.15
CA LEU A 188 -18.06 -13.51 3.98
C LEU A 188 -19.37 -14.29 4.03
N ALA A 189 -20.41 -13.76 3.40
CA ALA A 189 -21.64 -14.50 3.19
C ALA A 189 -21.39 -15.79 2.37
N PRO A 190 -22.13 -16.89 2.59
CA PRO A 190 -21.81 -18.18 2.00
C PRO A 190 -21.63 -18.18 0.48
N GLU A 191 -22.49 -17.46 -0.25
CA GLU A 191 -22.40 -17.39 -1.71
C GLU A 191 -21.23 -16.50 -2.18
N GLU A 192 -20.94 -15.43 -1.46
CA GLU A 192 -19.79 -14.56 -1.72
C GLU A 192 -18.49 -15.30 -1.42
N LYS A 193 -18.43 -16.00 -0.30
CA LYS A 193 -17.28 -16.84 0.10
C LYS A 193 -16.93 -17.84 -1.01
N LYS A 194 -17.90 -18.59 -1.54
CA LYS A 194 -17.68 -19.53 -2.63
C LYS A 194 -17.09 -18.86 -3.88
N LYS A 195 -17.61 -17.68 -4.25
CA LYS A 195 -17.12 -16.92 -5.40
C LYS A 195 -15.68 -16.44 -5.17
N VAL A 196 -15.41 -15.88 -4.00
CA VAL A 196 -14.08 -15.38 -3.66
C VAL A 196 -13.07 -16.53 -3.60
N GLU A 197 -13.38 -17.65 -2.94
CA GLU A 197 -12.50 -18.83 -2.87
C GLU A 197 -12.23 -19.43 -4.24
N ALA A 198 -13.21 -19.44 -5.15
CA ALA A 198 -13.01 -19.89 -6.53
C ALA A 198 -12.06 -18.95 -7.30
N LEU A 199 -12.21 -17.63 -7.13
CA LEU A 199 -11.29 -16.64 -7.72
C LEU A 199 -9.89 -16.75 -7.11
N VAL A 200 -9.76 -16.85 -5.78
CA VAL A 200 -8.47 -17.09 -5.12
C VAL A 200 -7.79 -18.33 -5.72
N SER A 201 -8.52 -19.44 -5.84
CA SER A 201 -8.00 -20.67 -6.42
C SER A 201 -7.49 -20.47 -7.85
N SER A 202 -8.24 -19.75 -8.69
CA SER A 202 -7.87 -19.50 -10.08
C SER A 202 -6.62 -18.64 -10.24
N TYR A 203 -6.41 -17.65 -9.37
CA TYR A 203 -5.22 -16.79 -9.41
C TYR A 203 -4.01 -17.39 -8.70
N VAL A 204 -4.21 -18.20 -7.66
CA VAL A 204 -3.11 -18.85 -6.94
C VAL A 204 -2.55 -20.03 -7.70
N ARG A 205 -3.36 -20.77 -8.46
CA ARG A 205 -2.95 -21.95 -9.24
C ARG A 205 -1.72 -21.66 -10.13
N PRO A 206 -1.71 -20.64 -11.01
CA PRO A 206 -0.54 -20.36 -11.85
C PRO A 206 0.66 -19.83 -11.08
N LEU A 207 0.47 -19.26 -9.88
CA LEU A 207 1.53 -18.67 -9.06
C LEU A 207 2.18 -19.70 -8.12
N SER A 208 1.52 -20.80 -7.84
CA SER A 208 2.04 -21.84 -6.96
C SER A 208 3.02 -22.76 -7.67
N GLU A 209 4.07 -23.18 -6.97
CA GLU A 209 4.99 -24.22 -7.42
C GLU A 209 4.39 -25.63 -7.30
N ARG A 210 3.36 -25.77 -6.49
CA ARG A 210 2.55 -26.97 -6.36
C ARG A 210 1.26 -26.78 -7.15
N ASP A 211 0.81 -27.81 -7.81
CA ASP A 211 -0.44 -27.80 -8.60
C ASP A 211 -1.66 -27.66 -7.68
N ILE A 212 -1.83 -26.46 -7.10
CA ILE A 212 -2.98 -26.14 -6.24
C ILE A 212 -4.21 -26.02 -7.10
N ASN A 213 -5.18 -26.88 -6.85
CA ASN A 213 -6.47 -26.91 -7.52
C ASN A 213 -7.48 -25.96 -6.84
N LYS A 214 -7.51 -25.98 -5.50
CA LYS A 214 -8.52 -25.26 -4.73
C LYS A 214 -7.94 -24.72 -3.44
N VAL A 215 -8.33 -23.50 -3.10
CA VAL A 215 -8.05 -22.85 -1.83
C VAL A 215 -9.39 -22.57 -1.13
N ILE A 216 -9.50 -22.98 0.11
CA ILE A 216 -10.69 -22.74 0.95
C ILE A 216 -10.31 -22.33 2.37
N SER A 217 -11.27 -21.75 3.07
CA SER A 217 -11.18 -21.50 4.49
C SER A 217 -12.28 -22.25 5.22
N GLU A 218 -11.94 -22.88 6.35
CA GLU A 218 -12.92 -23.59 7.18
C GLU A 218 -12.99 -22.97 8.56
N PRO A 219 -14.22 -22.73 9.06
CA PRO A 219 -14.40 -22.33 10.45
C PRO A 219 -14.15 -23.51 11.37
N VAL A 220 -13.27 -23.33 12.33
CA VAL A 220 -12.82 -24.35 13.28
C VAL A 220 -13.02 -23.90 14.71
N GLY A 221 -13.04 -24.87 15.65
CA GLY A 221 -13.25 -24.60 17.06
C GLY A 221 -14.71 -24.30 17.40
N LEU A 222 -15.13 -24.70 18.57
CA LEU A 222 -16.46 -24.45 19.13
C LEU A 222 -16.29 -23.85 20.51
N ILE A 223 -16.55 -22.56 20.64
CA ILE A 223 -16.74 -21.92 21.94
C ILE A 223 -18.24 -21.65 22.05
N ASN A 224 -18.90 -22.27 23.03
CA ASN A 224 -20.36 -22.14 23.25
C ASN A 224 -21.20 -22.36 21.97
N LEU A 225 -20.87 -23.40 21.17
CA LEU A 225 -21.52 -23.72 19.90
C LEU A 225 -21.26 -22.69 18.75
N ILE A 226 -20.43 -21.68 18.96
CA ILE A 226 -20.06 -20.70 17.94
C ILE A 226 -18.66 -21.03 17.42
N LYS A 227 -18.54 -21.20 16.10
CA LYS A 227 -17.24 -21.33 15.43
C LYS A 227 -16.57 -19.95 15.41
N SER A 228 -15.51 -19.77 16.18
CA SER A 228 -14.85 -18.47 16.38
C SER A 228 -13.56 -18.31 15.61
N ASP A 229 -12.95 -19.42 15.21
CA ASP A 229 -11.65 -19.45 14.56
C ASP A 229 -11.77 -20.02 13.15
N ALA A 230 -10.79 -19.76 12.33
CA ALA A 230 -10.72 -20.22 10.94
C ALA A 230 -9.32 -20.76 10.62
N MET A 231 -9.25 -21.68 9.67
CA MET A 231 -8.02 -22.21 9.10
C MET A 231 -8.11 -22.25 7.58
N LEU A 232 -6.98 -21.98 6.93
CA LEU A 232 -6.83 -22.02 5.49
C LEU A 232 -6.40 -23.43 5.06
N TYR A 233 -7.00 -23.92 3.97
CA TYR A 233 -6.69 -25.20 3.36
C TYR A 233 -6.49 -25.05 1.85
N CYS A 234 -5.64 -25.87 1.27
CA CYS A 234 -5.55 -26.06 -0.18
C CYS A 234 -5.65 -27.54 -0.54
N TYR A 235 -6.13 -27.79 -1.76
CA TYR A 235 -6.16 -29.11 -2.39
C TYR A 235 -5.16 -29.07 -3.56
N GLU A 236 -4.36 -30.13 -3.68
CA GLU A 236 -3.37 -30.29 -4.74
C GLU A 236 -3.89 -31.30 -5.77
N ASP A 237 -3.58 -31.11 -7.07
CA ASP A 237 -4.08 -31.95 -8.16
C ASP A 237 -3.70 -33.43 -7.99
N TRP A 238 -2.54 -33.72 -7.41
CA TRP A 238 -2.09 -35.09 -7.16
C TRP A 238 -2.80 -35.79 -5.99
N ASN A 239 -3.43 -35.02 -5.08
CA ASN A 239 -4.17 -35.55 -3.94
C ASN A 239 -5.43 -34.71 -3.66
N PRO A 240 -6.46 -34.78 -4.52
CA PRO A 240 -7.62 -33.91 -4.45
C PRO A 240 -8.58 -34.23 -3.29
N GLU A 241 -8.41 -35.37 -2.61
CA GLU A 241 -9.28 -35.78 -1.51
C GLU A 241 -8.76 -35.36 -0.13
N GLN A 242 -7.47 -35.05 0.00
CA GLN A 242 -6.85 -34.69 1.27
C GLN A 242 -6.32 -33.25 1.25
N PRO A 243 -6.99 -32.32 1.92
CA PRO A 243 -6.52 -30.94 1.99
C PRO A 243 -5.24 -30.81 2.82
N VAL A 244 -4.38 -29.93 2.39
CA VAL A 244 -3.21 -29.49 3.15
C VAL A 244 -3.58 -28.16 3.84
N ASP A 245 -3.40 -28.07 5.15
CA ASP A 245 -3.63 -26.82 5.87
C ASP A 245 -2.48 -25.82 5.69
N ALA A 246 -2.67 -24.58 6.16
CA ALA A 246 -1.70 -23.52 5.99
C ALA A 246 -0.29 -23.86 6.50
N ARG A 247 -0.15 -24.78 7.46
CA ARG A 247 1.14 -25.23 8.00
C ARG A 247 1.98 -25.96 6.96
N GLY A 248 1.34 -26.65 6.03
CA GLY A 248 2.00 -27.39 4.94
C GLY A 248 2.22 -26.58 3.66
N MET A 249 1.71 -25.33 3.58
CA MET A 249 1.86 -24.48 2.41
C MET A 249 3.24 -23.77 2.39
N SER A 250 3.75 -23.47 1.18
CA SER A 250 4.97 -22.67 1.05
C SER A 250 4.73 -21.20 1.45
N ASP A 251 5.80 -20.50 1.82
CA ASP A 251 5.74 -19.06 2.17
C ASP A 251 5.20 -18.22 1.00
N GLY A 252 5.67 -18.51 -0.22
CA GLY A 252 5.19 -17.84 -1.43
C GLY A 252 3.70 -18.05 -1.64
N THR A 253 3.20 -19.29 -1.52
CA THR A 253 1.78 -19.60 -1.66
C THR A 253 0.93 -18.81 -0.66
N LEU A 254 1.32 -18.77 0.62
CA LEU A 254 0.60 -18.02 1.65
C LEU A 254 0.58 -16.52 1.35
N ARG A 255 1.72 -15.92 0.93
CA ARG A 255 1.79 -14.51 0.54
C ARG A 255 0.84 -14.20 -0.62
N PHE A 256 0.81 -15.03 -1.67
CA PHE A 256 -0.09 -14.78 -2.80
C PHE A 256 -1.55 -14.93 -2.44
N ILE A 257 -1.90 -15.92 -1.62
CA ILE A 257 -3.27 -16.04 -1.10
C ILE A 257 -3.64 -14.73 -0.37
N ALA A 258 -2.76 -14.20 0.48
CA ALA A 258 -3.03 -12.95 1.19
C ALA A 258 -3.23 -11.76 0.25
N ILE A 259 -2.40 -11.62 -0.79
CA ILE A 259 -2.50 -10.54 -1.78
C ILE A 259 -3.81 -10.66 -2.58
N VAL A 260 -4.13 -11.85 -3.06
CA VAL A 260 -5.37 -12.08 -3.83
C VAL A 260 -6.60 -11.84 -2.96
N VAL A 261 -6.61 -12.35 -1.73
CA VAL A 261 -7.72 -12.13 -0.78
C VAL A 261 -7.86 -10.64 -0.47
N ALA A 262 -6.76 -9.91 -0.25
CA ALA A 262 -6.81 -8.47 -0.04
C ALA A 262 -7.49 -7.78 -1.22
N LEU A 263 -7.03 -7.99 -2.45
CA LEU A 263 -7.59 -7.38 -3.66
C LEU A 263 -9.09 -7.72 -3.85
N LEU A 264 -9.52 -8.92 -3.48
CA LEU A 264 -10.90 -9.37 -3.64
C LEU A 264 -11.84 -8.88 -2.53
N THR A 265 -11.33 -8.58 -1.32
CA THR A 265 -12.15 -8.30 -0.15
C THR A 265 -12.13 -6.85 0.32
N VAL A 266 -11.11 -6.07 -0.05
CA VAL A 266 -11.09 -4.64 0.27
C VAL A 266 -12.19 -3.88 -0.50
N ALA A 267 -12.65 -2.78 0.06
CA ALA A 267 -13.67 -1.95 -0.57
C ALA A 267 -13.16 -1.37 -1.91
N PRO A 268 -14.04 -1.18 -2.92
CA PRO A 268 -13.69 -0.39 -4.09
C PRO A 268 -13.19 1.01 -3.70
N HIS A 269 -12.33 1.59 -4.52
CA HIS A 269 -11.69 2.90 -4.29
C HIS A 269 -10.77 2.94 -3.05
N SER A 270 -10.31 1.77 -2.58
CA SER A 270 -9.24 1.65 -1.59
C SER A 270 -7.87 1.77 -2.26
N LEU A 271 -6.87 2.18 -1.48
CA LEU A 271 -5.46 2.11 -1.86
C LEU A 271 -4.81 0.94 -1.11
N LEU A 272 -4.38 -0.08 -1.85
CA LEU A 272 -3.66 -1.24 -1.32
C LEU A 272 -2.15 -1.07 -1.54
N LEU A 273 -1.42 -1.00 -0.44
CA LEU A 273 0.03 -0.92 -0.43
C LEU A 273 0.60 -2.31 -0.13
N ILE A 274 1.49 -2.82 -0.98
CA ILE A 274 2.08 -4.15 -0.80
C ILE A 274 3.60 -4.01 -0.72
N GLU A 275 4.18 -4.37 0.43
CA GLU A 275 5.64 -4.37 0.60
C GLU A 275 6.23 -5.67 0.04
N GLU A 276 7.27 -5.53 -0.81
CA GLU A 276 7.99 -6.65 -1.45
C GLU A 276 7.04 -7.68 -2.08
N VAL A 277 6.23 -7.21 -3.04
CA VAL A 277 5.11 -7.96 -3.64
C VAL A 277 5.49 -9.33 -4.20
N ASP A 278 6.74 -9.50 -4.61
CA ASP A 278 7.30 -10.70 -5.22
C ASP A 278 8.13 -11.56 -4.25
N ASN A 279 8.16 -11.21 -2.97
CA ASN A 279 8.91 -11.97 -1.99
C ASN A 279 8.37 -13.42 -1.86
N GLY A 280 9.27 -14.40 -2.03
CA GLY A 280 8.91 -15.82 -2.04
C GLY A 280 8.34 -16.32 -3.38
N LEU A 281 8.35 -15.50 -4.44
CA LEU A 281 7.96 -15.90 -5.78
C LEU A 281 9.14 -16.49 -6.55
N HIS A 282 8.92 -17.62 -7.20
CA HIS A 282 9.89 -18.10 -8.19
C HIS A 282 9.91 -17.15 -9.40
N PRO A 283 11.10 -16.77 -9.93
CA PRO A 283 11.20 -15.80 -11.02
C PRO A 283 10.32 -16.11 -12.25
N SER A 284 10.11 -17.40 -12.56
CA SER A 284 9.26 -17.82 -13.69
C SER A 284 7.78 -17.46 -13.55
N ARG A 285 7.34 -16.96 -12.38
CA ARG A 285 5.95 -16.58 -12.09
C ARG A 285 5.75 -15.06 -12.00
N ALA A 286 6.78 -14.30 -12.31
CA ALA A 286 6.73 -12.83 -12.23
C ALA A 286 5.64 -12.24 -13.16
N LYS A 287 5.50 -12.82 -14.37
CA LYS A 287 4.48 -12.41 -15.33
C LYS A 287 3.07 -12.62 -14.81
N GLU A 288 2.78 -13.80 -14.27
CA GLU A 288 1.48 -14.15 -13.73
C GLU A 288 1.10 -13.24 -12.55
N LEU A 289 2.07 -12.87 -11.71
CA LEU A 289 1.85 -11.90 -10.63
C LEU A 289 1.46 -10.53 -11.20
N VAL A 290 2.21 -10.02 -12.17
CA VAL A 290 1.94 -8.71 -12.79
C VAL A 290 0.57 -8.70 -13.46
N ASP A 291 0.24 -9.73 -14.22
CA ASP A 291 -1.05 -9.86 -14.89
C ASP A 291 -2.19 -9.92 -13.88
N MET A 292 -2.05 -10.70 -12.81
CA MET A 292 -3.03 -10.78 -11.72
C MET A 292 -3.24 -9.40 -11.04
N LEU A 293 -2.16 -8.68 -10.72
CA LEU A 293 -2.27 -7.35 -10.10
C LEU A 293 -3.03 -6.38 -11.01
N LYS A 294 -2.70 -6.35 -12.32
CA LYS A 294 -3.38 -5.51 -13.30
C LYS A 294 -4.86 -5.84 -13.43
N ASP A 295 -5.18 -7.12 -13.53
CA ASP A 295 -6.55 -7.57 -13.72
C ASP A 295 -7.41 -7.27 -12.50
N LEU A 296 -6.95 -7.63 -11.30
CA LEU A 296 -7.73 -7.46 -10.08
C LEU A 296 -7.84 -6.00 -9.66
N SER A 297 -6.76 -5.20 -9.75
CA SER A 297 -6.84 -3.77 -9.44
C SER A 297 -7.91 -3.07 -10.29
N ARG A 298 -7.91 -3.35 -11.59
CA ARG A 298 -8.88 -2.77 -12.53
C ARG A 298 -10.30 -3.28 -12.30
N GLN A 299 -10.50 -4.61 -12.15
CA GLN A 299 -11.83 -5.20 -11.96
C GLN A 299 -12.46 -4.77 -10.64
N ARG A 300 -11.66 -4.60 -9.59
CA ARG A 300 -12.12 -4.25 -8.26
C ARG A 300 -12.12 -2.74 -8.00
N GLN A 301 -11.59 -1.94 -8.93
CA GLN A 301 -11.39 -0.49 -8.75
C GLN A 301 -10.61 -0.18 -7.47
N VAL A 302 -9.51 -0.89 -7.27
CA VAL A 302 -8.60 -0.75 -6.14
C VAL A 302 -7.28 -0.25 -6.69
N ASP A 303 -6.78 0.88 -6.19
CA ASP A 303 -5.44 1.33 -6.53
C ASP A 303 -4.41 0.48 -5.77
N VAL A 304 -3.35 0.11 -6.46
CA VAL A 304 -2.26 -0.70 -5.89
C VAL A 304 -0.95 0.05 -6.01
N LEU A 305 -0.24 0.22 -4.91
CA LEU A 305 1.14 0.65 -4.91
C LEU A 305 2.00 -0.44 -4.27
N CYS A 306 2.86 -1.06 -5.04
CA CYS A 306 3.73 -2.12 -4.52
C CYS A 306 5.20 -1.74 -4.60
N THR A 307 6.00 -2.31 -3.69
CA THR A 307 7.44 -2.20 -3.73
C THR A 307 8.06 -3.51 -4.23
N THR A 308 9.15 -3.40 -4.97
CA THR A 308 10.00 -4.54 -5.35
C THR A 308 11.45 -4.11 -5.48
N HIS A 309 12.34 -5.06 -5.36
CA HIS A 309 13.75 -4.94 -5.72
C HIS A 309 14.20 -6.04 -6.69
N ASN A 310 13.23 -6.83 -7.22
CA ASN A 310 13.50 -7.97 -8.09
C ASN A 310 13.59 -7.54 -9.55
N PRO A 311 14.77 -7.68 -10.17
CA PRO A 311 14.96 -7.29 -11.57
C PRO A 311 14.11 -8.11 -12.55
N VAL A 312 13.80 -9.38 -12.22
CA VAL A 312 12.97 -10.23 -13.11
C VAL A 312 11.54 -9.73 -13.17
N LEU A 313 10.97 -9.32 -12.01
CA LEU A 313 9.63 -8.73 -12.00
C LEU A 313 9.57 -7.47 -12.87
N LEU A 314 10.62 -6.64 -12.81
CA LEU A 314 10.70 -5.41 -13.59
C LEU A 314 10.75 -5.69 -15.11
N ASP A 315 11.42 -6.76 -15.51
CA ASP A 315 11.48 -7.17 -16.91
C ASP A 315 10.11 -7.63 -17.44
N GLU A 316 9.30 -8.26 -16.61
CA GLU A 316 7.95 -8.71 -16.95
C GLU A 316 6.89 -7.60 -16.97
N LEU A 317 7.17 -6.43 -16.36
CA LEU A 317 6.25 -5.28 -16.43
C LEU A 317 6.01 -4.81 -17.86
N GLY A 318 7.05 -4.89 -18.70
CA GLY A 318 7.02 -4.43 -20.09
C GLY A 318 6.94 -2.90 -20.23
N ASN A 319 7.18 -2.41 -21.44
CA ASN A 319 7.31 -0.97 -21.71
C ASN A 319 6.06 -0.15 -21.40
N LYS A 320 4.88 -0.76 -21.46
CA LYS A 320 3.60 -0.09 -21.13
C LYS A 320 3.46 0.32 -19.67
N MET A 321 4.25 -0.30 -18.79
CA MET A 321 4.24 0.01 -17.37
C MET A 321 5.27 1.07 -16.96
N ILE A 322 6.13 1.52 -17.86
CA ILE A 322 7.15 2.54 -17.57
C ILE A 322 6.57 3.79 -16.90
N PRO A 323 5.44 4.38 -17.35
CA PRO A 323 4.84 5.54 -16.72
C PRO A 323 4.39 5.30 -15.26
N PHE A 324 4.15 4.06 -14.88
CA PHE A 324 3.65 3.67 -13.55
C PHE A 324 4.76 3.17 -12.62
N VAL A 325 6.01 3.23 -13.08
CA VAL A 325 7.18 2.83 -12.30
C VAL A 325 7.89 4.08 -11.79
N SER A 326 8.04 4.16 -10.47
CA SER A 326 8.88 5.17 -9.82
C SER A 326 10.12 4.52 -9.21
N TYR A 327 11.27 5.16 -9.38
CA TYR A 327 12.49 4.69 -8.74
C TYR A 327 12.88 5.58 -7.58
N VAL A 328 13.28 4.93 -6.48
CA VAL A 328 13.68 5.59 -5.24
C VAL A 328 15.20 5.48 -5.11
N THR A 329 15.85 6.64 -5.04
CA THR A 329 17.30 6.75 -4.86
C THR A 329 17.64 7.43 -3.55
N ARG A 330 18.88 7.31 -3.11
CA ARG A 330 19.42 8.03 -1.97
C ARG A 330 20.70 8.74 -2.39
N ASP A 331 20.77 10.05 -2.10
CA ASP A 331 21.93 10.84 -2.44
C ASP A 331 23.05 10.76 -1.37
N GLU A 332 24.18 11.43 -1.62
CA GLU A 332 25.35 11.47 -0.72
C GLU A 332 25.05 12.15 0.63
N ASN A 333 24.04 13.00 0.68
CA ASN A 333 23.59 13.66 1.91
C ASN A 333 22.67 12.76 2.75
N GLY A 334 22.28 11.61 2.19
CA GLY A 334 21.35 10.67 2.81
C GLY A 334 19.89 11.02 2.56
N ASP A 335 19.60 11.95 1.66
CA ASP A 335 18.24 12.31 1.26
C ASP A 335 17.71 11.31 0.21
N SER A 336 16.46 10.88 0.41
CA SER A 336 15.77 10.02 -0.54
C SER A 336 15.00 10.87 -1.56
N HIS A 337 15.00 10.39 -2.81
CA HIS A 337 14.29 11.01 -3.93
C HIS A 337 13.43 9.97 -4.63
N VAL A 338 12.21 10.35 -5.01
CA VAL A 338 11.32 9.53 -5.84
C VAL A 338 11.22 10.21 -7.19
N ASN A 339 11.49 9.47 -8.26
CA ASN A 339 11.43 9.97 -9.63
C ASN A 339 10.65 8.99 -10.50
N LEU A 340 9.88 9.50 -11.46
CA LEU A 340 9.23 8.67 -12.46
C LEU A 340 10.28 8.06 -13.40
N LEU A 341 10.14 6.79 -13.72
CA LEU A 341 11.08 6.11 -14.61
C LEU A 341 11.04 6.71 -16.02
N GLU A 342 9.88 7.17 -16.46
CA GLU A 342 9.71 7.80 -17.79
C GLU A 342 10.44 9.14 -17.92
N GLU A 343 10.66 9.87 -16.83
CA GLU A 343 11.37 11.15 -16.80
C GLU A 343 12.91 10.99 -16.77
N LYS A 344 13.39 9.73 -16.70
CA LYS A 344 14.83 9.50 -16.65
C LYS A 344 15.50 9.91 -17.95
N GLU A 345 16.49 10.79 -17.84
CA GLU A 345 17.32 11.19 -18.97
C GLU A 345 17.92 9.96 -19.67
N ASN A 346 17.87 9.97 -21.00
CA ASN A 346 18.37 8.88 -21.85
C ASN A 346 17.66 7.51 -21.67
N LEU A 347 16.43 7.47 -21.11
CA LEU A 347 15.68 6.22 -20.93
C LEU A 347 15.64 5.37 -22.21
N THR A 348 15.39 5.98 -23.37
CA THR A 348 15.36 5.29 -24.67
C THR A 348 16.70 4.60 -25.00
N LYS A 349 17.83 5.25 -24.73
CA LYS A 349 19.17 4.66 -24.93
C LYS A 349 19.44 3.54 -23.94
N LEU A 350 19.02 3.74 -22.69
CA LEU A 350 19.14 2.72 -21.64
C LEU A 350 18.31 1.47 -22.01
N MET A 351 17.07 1.65 -22.45
CA MET A 351 16.20 0.57 -22.92
C MET A 351 16.75 -0.17 -24.14
N ALA A 352 17.45 0.53 -25.03
CA ALA A 352 18.15 -0.11 -26.15
C ALA A 352 19.37 -0.96 -25.70
N SER A 353 19.93 -0.67 -24.54
CA SER A 353 21.07 -1.42 -23.97
C SER A 353 20.67 -2.61 -23.07
N GLY A 354 19.40 -2.74 -22.71
CA GLY A 354 18.91 -3.81 -21.85
C GLY A 354 17.51 -3.57 -21.32
N THR A 355 17.07 -4.47 -20.49
CA THR A 355 15.78 -4.41 -19.81
C THR A 355 15.86 -3.55 -18.53
N ILE A 356 14.70 -3.15 -17.97
CA ILE A 356 14.60 -2.35 -16.72
C ILE A 356 15.32 -3.07 -15.58
N GLY A 357 15.11 -4.38 -15.45
CA GLY A 357 15.77 -5.19 -14.42
C GLY A 357 17.28 -5.21 -14.55
N ARG A 358 17.82 -5.33 -15.77
CA ARG A 358 19.28 -5.22 -16.01
C ARG A 358 19.85 -3.86 -15.67
N MET A 359 19.10 -2.79 -15.94
CA MET A 359 19.51 -1.43 -15.59
C MET A 359 19.61 -1.26 -14.07
N MET A 360 18.67 -1.85 -13.34
CA MET A 360 18.68 -1.84 -11.87
C MET A 360 19.89 -2.59 -11.30
N VAL A 361 20.17 -3.81 -11.81
CA VAL A 361 21.32 -4.63 -11.37
C VAL A 361 22.65 -3.93 -11.61
N ASN A 362 22.76 -3.19 -12.71
CA ASN A 362 23.99 -2.48 -13.08
C ASN A 362 24.10 -1.07 -12.46
N ASP A 363 23.24 -0.73 -11.50
CA ASP A 363 23.14 0.59 -10.86
C ASP A 363 22.87 1.77 -11.82
N LYS A 364 22.60 1.50 -13.11
CA LYS A 364 22.35 2.52 -14.13
C LYS A 364 21.10 3.35 -13.86
N ILE A 365 20.20 2.84 -13.01
CA ILE A 365 19.03 3.61 -12.56
C ILE A 365 19.46 4.72 -11.61
N ASN A 366 20.52 4.51 -10.83
CA ASN A 366 21.03 5.47 -9.83
C ASN A 366 22.07 6.44 -10.42
N GLU A 367 22.69 6.12 -11.56
CA GLU A 367 23.64 7.03 -12.21
C GLU A 367 22.94 8.33 -12.63
N LYS A 368 23.36 9.47 -12.08
CA LYS A 368 23.09 10.78 -12.68
C LYS A 368 23.68 10.73 -14.09
N GLY A 369 22.90 11.16 -15.08
CA GLY A 369 23.41 11.27 -16.43
C GLY A 369 24.79 11.94 -16.39
N ILE A 370 25.82 11.23 -16.85
CA ILE A 370 27.16 11.82 -17.02
C ILE A 370 26.92 12.90 -18.10
N GLY A 371 26.83 14.13 -17.63
CA GLY A 371 26.84 15.27 -18.54
C GLY A 371 28.19 15.29 -19.24
N ASP A 372 28.15 15.23 -20.58
CA ASP A 372 29.26 15.63 -21.43
C ASP A 372 29.58 17.12 -21.25
#